data_b45a8d54c7d4c0c50bdbb94d16b45903
#
_entry.id   b45a8d54c7d4c0c50bdbb94d16b45903
#
_cell.length_a   1.000
_cell.length_b   1.000
_cell.length_c   1.000
_cell.angle_alpha   90.00
_cell.angle_beta   90.00
_cell.angle_gamma   90.00
#
_symmetry.space_group_name_H-M   'P 1'
#
loop_
_entity.id
_entity.type
_entity.pdbx_description
1 polymer ?
#
loop_
_entity_poly.entity_id
_entity_poly.type
_entity_poly.pdbx_seq_one_letter_code
_entity_poly.pdbx_strand_id
1 'polypeptide(L)'
;MKKYSLITTYYAKNVDCPSKKETKNKFKYDGHEEDLYINFSNDFDPWHKDHLSVGSSGRKDLIYGKIFLLRDFIKLNILNQYEFLCHIDYSDTKFARSFNDMMKKFEYSGRDFLIATEKTCWPYLETVQSWTQNLITLKEFEYINSGCILSKTNIFYKYLNKLADLCLNTNIDFWDDQGVWQYHHIAIEKLEADTLCEYFFCTALLDHHFYSIENNQIKTKFNTYPYIIHDNSSFSLNLINKI
;
A
#
# COMPACT_ATOMS: atom_id res chain seq x y z
N MET A 1 2.61 -4.72 -24.86
CA MET A 1 2.33 -4.64 -23.41
C MET A 1 2.22 -3.17 -23.07
N LYS A 2 1.15 -2.76 -22.39
CA LYS A 2 0.98 -1.40 -21.87
C LYS A 2 2.01 -1.15 -20.78
N LYS A 3 2.35 0.12 -20.51
CA LYS A 3 3.47 0.41 -19.65
C LYS A 3 3.07 0.50 -18.18
N TYR A 4 2.08 1.28 -17.84
CA TYR A 4 1.68 1.57 -16.47
C TYR A 4 0.22 1.27 -16.21
N SER A 5 -0.09 0.75 -15.02
CA SER A 5 -1.46 0.64 -14.49
C SER A 5 -1.55 1.20 -13.08
N LEU A 6 -2.72 1.70 -12.72
CA LEU A 6 -3.10 2.05 -11.35
C LEU A 6 -4.14 1.03 -10.86
N ILE A 7 -3.86 0.41 -9.72
CA ILE A 7 -4.79 -0.46 -9.02
C ILE A 7 -5.12 0.19 -7.69
N THR A 8 -6.38 0.34 -7.37
CA THR A 8 -6.81 0.75 -6.04
C THR A 8 -7.62 -0.35 -5.40
N THR A 9 -7.36 -0.62 -4.14
CA THR A 9 -8.15 -1.59 -3.36
C THR A 9 -9.14 -0.85 -2.48
N TYR A 10 -10.40 -1.22 -2.63
CA TYR A 10 -11.51 -0.70 -1.85
C TYR A 10 -12.29 -1.85 -1.21
N TYR A 11 -12.39 -1.78 0.11
CA TYR A 11 -13.20 -2.69 0.90
C TYR A 11 -14.28 -1.91 1.64
N ALA A 12 -15.55 -2.26 1.39
CA ALA A 12 -16.66 -1.67 2.11
C ALA A 12 -17.86 -2.63 2.14
N LYS A 13 -18.52 -2.72 3.29
CA LYS A 13 -19.77 -3.47 3.42
C LYS A 13 -20.94 -2.61 2.96
N ASN A 14 -21.86 -3.21 2.20
CA ASN A 14 -23.11 -2.58 1.76
C ASN A 14 -22.95 -1.29 0.94
N VAL A 15 -21.88 -1.20 0.16
CA VAL A 15 -21.61 -0.07 -0.73
C VAL A 15 -21.32 -0.61 -2.12
N ASP A 16 -21.77 0.12 -3.15
CA ASP A 16 -21.47 -0.20 -4.53
C ASP A 16 -20.01 0.09 -4.88
N CYS A 17 -19.46 -0.71 -5.81
CA CYS A 17 -18.14 -0.47 -6.35
C CYS A 17 -18.11 0.91 -7.03
N PRO A 18 -17.18 1.82 -6.65
CA PRO A 18 -17.06 3.10 -7.31
C PRO A 18 -16.73 2.92 -8.80
N SER A 19 -17.29 3.77 -9.65
CA SER A 19 -16.94 3.77 -11.07
C SER A 19 -15.49 4.22 -11.30
N LYS A 20 -14.90 3.84 -12.45
CA LYS A 20 -13.58 4.32 -12.86
C LYS A 20 -13.52 5.84 -12.94
N LYS A 21 -14.58 6.48 -13.43
CA LYS A 21 -14.69 7.94 -13.54
C LYS A 21 -14.66 8.63 -12.17
N GLU A 22 -15.43 8.13 -11.19
CA GLU A 22 -15.42 8.64 -9.82
C GLU A 22 -14.03 8.46 -9.19
N THR A 23 -13.44 7.29 -9.36
CA THR A 23 -12.10 6.97 -8.87
C THR A 23 -11.04 7.88 -9.50
N LYS A 24 -11.10 8.10 -10.81
CA LYS A 24 -10.22 9.02 -11.52
C LYS A 24 -10.30 10.45 -10.97
N ASN A 25 -11.52 10.94 -10.74
CA ASN A 25 -11.76 12.27 -10.18
C ASN A 25 -11.26 12.37 -8.74
N LYS A 26 -11.56 11.37 -7.90
CA LYS A 26 -11.10 11.33 -6.51
C LYS A 26 -9.60 11.46 -6.39
N PHE A 27 -8.86 10.71 -7.19
CA PHE A 27 -7.39 10.70 -7.15
C PHE A 27 -6.75 11.82 -7.97
N LYS A 28 -7.50 12.59 -8.76
CA LYS A 28 -6.95 13.50 -9.78
C LYS A 28 -5.97 12.74 -10.70
N TYR A 29 -6.33 11.51 -11.06
CA TYR A 29 -5.50 10.61 -11.85
C TYR A 29 -5.35 11.10 -13.28
N ASP A 30 -4.12 11.38 -13.71
CA ASP A 30 -3.78 11.91 -15.04
C ASP A 30 -3.44 10.84 -16.09
N GLY A 31 -3.52 9.56 -15.73
CA GLY A 31 -3.40 8.45 -16.65
C GLY A 31 -4.70 8.15 -17.43
N HIS A 32 -4.66 7.14 -18.28
CA HIS A 32 -5.82 6.69 -19.03
C HIS A 32 -6.79 5.92 -18.14
N GLU A 33 -8.09 6.21 -18.24
CA GLU A 33 -9.12 5.57 -17.42
C GLU A 33 -9.18 4.04 -17.63
N GLU A 34 -8.85 3.57 -18.83
CA GLU A 34 -8.77 2.14 -19.14
C GLU A 34 -7.67 1.40 -18.37
N ASP A 35 -6.61 2.13 -17.95
CA ASP A 35 -5.48 1.60 -17.18
C ASP A 35 -5.68 1.71 -15.66
N LEU A 36 -6.85 2.21 -15.25
CA LEU A 36 -7.29 2.28 -13.86
C LEU A 36 -8.15 1.06 -13.52
N TYR A 37 -7.79 0.37 -12.46
CA TYR A 37 -8.47 -0.81 -11.95
C TYR A 37 -8.88 -0.64 -10.49
N ILE A 38 -10.02 -1.21 -10.16
CA ILE A 38 -10.56 -1.21 -8.79
C ILE A 38 -10.67 -2.66 -8.35
N ASN A 39 -9.84 -3.03 -7.40
CA ASN A 39 -9.97 -4.30 -6.68
C ASN A 39 -10.97 -4.07 -5.55
N PHE A 40 -12.19 -4.54 -5.76
CA PHE A 40 -13.30 -4.30 -4.85
C PHE A 40 -13.78 -5.60 -4.20
N SER A 41 -14.01 -5.57 -2.90
CA SER A 41 -14.61 -6.68 -2.16
C SER A 41 -15.71 -6.17 -1.24
N ASN A 42 -16.92 -6.73 -1.38
CA ASN A 42 -18.07 -6.47 -0.52
C ASN A 42 -18.14 -7.44 0.65
N ASP A 43 -17.69 -8.67 0.44
CA ASP A 43 -17.86 -9.76 1.38
C ASP A 43 -16.57 -10.54 1.59
N PHE A 44 -16.35 -10.90 2.83
CA PHE A 44 -15.31 -11.83 3.21
C PHE A 44 -15.80 -13.25 2.87
N ASP A 45 -15.09 -13.94 1.97
CA ASP A 45 -15.43 -15.33 1.63
C ASP A 45 -15.28 -16.23 2.86
N PRO A 46 -16.37 -16.89 3.33
CA PRO A 46 -16.33 -17.80 4.47
C PRO A 46 -15.27 -18.91 4.34
N TRP A 47 -15.02 -19.37 3.13
CA TRP A 47 -14.05 -20.45 2.88
C TRP A 47 -12.62 -20.02 3.29
N HIS A 48 -12.22 -18.80 2.96
CA HIS A 48 -10.90 -18.29 3.36
C HIS A 48 -10.81 -18.00 4.86
N LYS A 49 -11.95 -17.72 5.49
CA LYS A 49 -12.01 -17.53 6.95
C LYS A 49 -11.60 -18.79 7.70
N ASP A 50 -11.99 -19.96 7.20
CA ASP A 50 -11.69 -21.24 7.84
C ASP A 50 -10.27 -21.73 7.53
N HIS A 51 -9.68 -21.26 6.44
CA HIS A 51 -8.35 -21.68 5.97
C HIS A 51 -7.21 -20.72 6.32
N LEU A 52 -7.51 -19.46 6.58
CA LEU A 52 -6.51 -18.58 7.19
C LEU A 52 -6.29 -19.06 8.61
N SER A 53 -5.06 -19.41 8.99
CA SER A 53 -4.67 -19.80 10.36
C SER A 53 -4.85 -18.58 11.28
N VAL A 54 -6.04 -18.47 11.86
CA VAL A 54 -6.48 -17.19 12.34
C VAL A 54 -7.03 -17.34 13.74
N GLY A 55 -6.36 -16.69 14.68
CA GLY A 55 -6.99 -16.34 15.95
C GLY A 55 -8.25 -15.48 15.71
N SER A 56 -9.13 -15.45 16.68
CA SER A 56 -10.45 -14.80 16.61
C SER A 56 -10.40 -13.27 16.53
N SER A 57 -9.22 -12.65 16.48
CA SER A 57 -9.00 -11.20 16.52
C SER A 57 -8.28 -10.72 15.27
N GLY A 58 -8.67 -9.57 14.72
CA GLY A 58 -7.97 -8.91 13.63
C GLY A 58 -8.81 -8.65 12.38
N ARG A 59 -8.22 -7.94 11.45
CA ARG A 59 -8.84 -7.52 10.18
C ARG A 59 -8.48 -8.49 9.05
N LYS A 60 -8.98 -9.70 9.14
CA LYS A 60 -8.72 -10.77 8.15
C LYS A 60 -9.34 -10.48 6.79
N ASP A 61 -10.41 -9.70 6.77
CA ASP A 61 -10.99 -9.12 5.56
C ASP A 61 -9.95 -8.37 4.72
N LEU A 62 -9.04 -7.63 5.35
CA LEU A 62 -7.96 -6.93 4.64
C LEU A 62 -6.92 -7.89 4.08
N ILE A 63 -6.53 -8.93 4.85
CA ILE A 63 -5.62 -9.96 4.34
C ILE A 63 -6.23 -10.62 3.11
N TYR A 64 -7.51 -11.01 3.20
CA TYR A 64 -8.20 -11.61 2.07
C TYR A 64 -8.25 -10.68 0.86
N GLY A 65 -8.72 -9.44 1.03
CA GLY A 65 -8.88 -8.48 -0.05
C GLY A 65 -7.57 -8.01 -0.68
N LYS A 66 -6.55 -7.72 0.15
CA LYS A 66 -5.30 -7.11 -0.30
C LYS A 66 -4.19 -8.12 -0.61
N ILE A 67 -4.32 -9.38 -0.24
CA ILE A 67 -3.35 -10.42 -0.58
C ILE A 67 -3.97 -11.42 -1.56
N PHE A 68 -5.03 -12.13 -1.18
CA PHE A 68 -5.58 -13.20 -2.01
C PHE A 68 -6.35 -12.68 -3.22
N LEU A 69 -7.36 -11.83 -3.02
CA LEU A 69 -8.15 -11.29 -4.13
C LEU A 69 -7.29 -10.41 -5.04
N LEU A 70 -6.42 -9.57 -4.48
CA LEU A 70 -5.53 -8.73 -5.27
C LEU A 70 -4.55 -9.57 -6.11
N ARG A 71 -3.99 -10.65 -5.54
CA ARG A 71 -3.16 -11.60 -6.28
C ARG A 71 -3.89 -12.18 -7.48
N ASP A 72 -5.10 -12.69 -7.27
CA ASP A 72 -5.88 -13.33 -8.32
C ASP A 72 -6.36 -12.32 -9.35
N PHE A 73 -6.74 -11.13 -8.91
CA PHE A 73 -7.08 -10.01 -9.78
C PHE A 73 -5.90 -9.63 -10.71
N ILE A 74 -4.69 -9.48 -10.16
CA ILE A 74 -3.50 -9.16 -10.94
C ILE A 74 -3.19 -10.26 -11.95
N LYS A 75 -3.28 -11.52 -11.55
CA LYS A 75 -3.07 -12.66 -12.44
C LYS A 75 -3.98 -12.63 -13.65
N LEU A 76 -5.26 -12.34 -13.43
CA LEU A 76 -6.29 -12.39 -14.49
C LEU A 76 -6.27 -11.15 -15.39
N ASN A 77 -6.00 -9.96 -14.84
CA ASN A 77 -6.27 -8.70 -15.53
C ASN A 77 -5.02 -7.87 -15.85
N ILE A 78 -3.91 -8.07 -15.15
CA ILE A 78 -2.80 -7.12 -15.18
C ILE A 78 -1.48 -7.76 -15.63
N LEU A 79 -1.16 -8.95 -15.14
CA LEU A 79 0.17 -9.58 -15.21
C LEU A 79 0.78 -9.63 -16.62
N ASN A 80 -0.03 -9.91 -17.64
CA ASN A 80 0.43 -10.02 -19.03
C ASN A 80 0.11 -8.77 -19.86
N GLN A 81 -0.46 -7.72 -19.25
CA GLN A 81 -0.88 -6.52 -19.96
C GLN A 81 0.02 -5.31 -19.66
N TYR A 82 0.55 -5.23 -18.44
CA TYR A 82 1.30 -4.06 -17.96
C TYR A 82 2.69 -4.45 -17.44
N GLU A 83 3.65 -3.59 -17.71
CA GLU A 83 5.03 -3.76 -17.24
C GLU A 83 5.17 -3.33 -15.78
N PHE A 84 4.60 -2.19 -15.43
CA PHE A 84 4.64 -1.61 -14.09
C PHE A 84 3.23 -1.35 -13.56
N LEU A 85 3.09 -1.40 -12.25
CA LEU A 85 1.87 -1.03 -11.55
C LEU A 85 2.15 -0.12 -10.34
N CYS A 86 1.15 0.68 -10.03
CA CYS A 86 1.00 1.36 -8.76
C CYS A 86 -0.23 0.77 -8.05
N HIS A 87 -0.06 0.32 -6.82
CA HIS A 87 -1.17 -0.08 -5.94
C HIS A 87 -1.33 0.95 -4.83
N ILE A 88 -2.58 1.39 -4.58
CA ILE A 88 -2.91 2.34 -3.51
C ILE A 88 -4.21 1.95 -2.80
N ASP A 89 -4.33 2.32 -1.54
CA ASP A 89 -5.59 2.23 -0.81
C ASP A 89 -6.59 3.27 -1.33
N TYR A 90 -7.85 2.86 -1.51
CA TYR A 90 -8.88 3.74 -2.07
C TYR A 90 -9.29 4.86 -1.12
N SER A 91 -9.46 4.56 0.17
CA SER A 91 -10.17 5.43 1.11
C SER A 91 -9.41 6.70 1.47
N ASP A 92 -8.12 6.58 1.68
CA ASP A 92 -7.28 7.54 2.40
C ASP A 92 -5.99 7.93 1.67
N THR A 93 -5.91 7.67 0.37
CA THR A 93 -4.81 8.12 -0.47
C THR A 93 -5.23 9.21 -1.45
N LYS A 94 -4.26 10.01 -1.90
CA LYS A 94 -4.40 11.04 -2.94
C LYS A 94 -3.09 11.28 -3.66
N PHE A 95 -3.16 11.52 -4.97
CA PHE A 95 -2.02 12.06 -5.70
C PHE A 95 -1.83 13.54 -5.37
N ALA A 96 -0.65 13.89 -4.89
CA ALA A 96 -0.20 15.27 -4.72
C ALA A 96 0.50 15.81 -5.97
N ARG A 97 0.94 14.89 -6.85
CA ARG A 97 1.65 15.19 -8.11
C ARG A 97 1.21 14.20 -9.20
N SER A 98 1.65 14.43 -10.43
CA SER A 98 1.35 13.62 -11.60
C SER A 98 1.69 12.13 -11.41
N PHE A 99 0.72 11.26 -11.67
CA PHE A 99 0.92 9.80 -11.70
C PHE A 99 1.92 9.42 -12.80
N ASN A 100 1.78 10.00 -13.99
CA ASN A 100 2.65 9.67 -15.10
C ASN A 100 4.11 10.03 -14.82
N ASP A 101 4.37 11.16 -14.18
CA ASP A 101 5.73 11.57 -13.80
C ASP A 101 6.31 10.68 -12.71
N MET A 102 5.48 10.27 -11.75
CA MET A 102 5.85 9.30 -10.72
C MET A 102 6.30 7.97 -11.34
N MET A 103 5.49 7.42 -12.24
CA MET A 103 5.78 6.14 -12.88
C MET A 103 7.04 6.20 -13.74
N LYS A 104 7.25 7.29 -14.49
CA LYS A 104 8.49 7.51 -15.23
C LYS A 104 9.71 7.60 -14.30
N LYS A 105 9.60 8.36 -13.19
CA LYS A 105 10.68 8.45 -12.19
C LYS A 105 11.01 7.07 -11.63
N PHE A 106 9.99 6.27 -11.29
CA PHE A 106 10.18 4.91 -10.80
C PHE A 106 10.88 4.02 -11.82
N GLU A 107 10.43 4.02 -13.07
CA GLU A 107 11.06 3.27 -14.15
C GLU A 107 12.53 3.66 -14.34
N TYR A 108 12.85 4.96 -14.43
CA TYR A 108 14.22 5.44 -14.59
C TYR A 108 15.12 5.16 -13.38
N SER A 109 14.54 4.94 -12.20
CA SER A 109 15.32 4.56 -11.02
C SER A 109 15.93 3.16 -11.10
N GLY A 110 15.46 2.31 -12.02
CA GLY A 110 15.88 0.92 -12.18
C GLY A 110 15.37 -0.01 -11.08
N ARG A 111 14.53 0.48 -10.19
CA ARG A 111 13.94 -0.31 -9.09
C ARG A 111 12.89 -1.28 -9.63
N ASP A 112 12.84 -2.46 -9.03
CA ASP A 112 11.83 -3.48 -9.36
C ASP A 112 10.58 -3.40 -8.47
N PHE A 113 10.76 -2.88 -7.24
CA PHE A 113 9.76 -2.83 -6.19
C PHE A 113 10.05 -1.68 -5.23
N LEU A 114 9.02 -1.00 -4.76
CA LEU A 114 9.12 0.01 -3.71
C LEU A 114 7.81 0.04 -2.91
N ILE A 115 7.91 -0.08 -1.60
CA ILE A 115 6.77 -0.02 -0.68
C ILE A 115 6.86 1.22 0.19
N ALA A 116 5.70 1.79 0.53
CA ALA A 116 5.62 2.91 1.45
C ALA A 116 6.10 2.53 2.85
N THR A 117 6.53 3.54 3.59
CA THR A 117 6.87 3.42 5.00
C THR A 117 6.14 4.45 5.84
N GLU A 118 6.00 4.14 7.12
CA GLU A 118 5.42 5.04 8.12
C GLU A 118 6.28 5.11 9.37
N LYS A 119 6.05 6.14 10.19
CA LYS A 119 6.79 6.37 11.42
C LYS A 119 6.42 5.39 12.53
N THR A 120 5.18 4.93 12.55
CA THR A 120 4.59 4.13 13.61
C THR A 120 4.50 2.66 13.24
N CYS A 121 4.82 1.78 14.16
CA CYS A 121 4.59 0.34 13.98
C CYS A 121 3.08 0.07 13.98
N TRP A 122 2.55 -0.44 12.87
CA TRP A 122 1.19 -0.94 12.78
C TRP A 122 1.17 -2.36 12.19
N PRO A 123 0.32 -3.25 12.67
CA PRO A 123 -0.52 -3.13 13.88
C PRO A 123 0.32 -3.06 15.17
N TYR A 124 -0.17 -2.28 16.14
CA TYR A 124 0.50 -2.09 17.43
C TYR A 124 0.24 -3.29 18.35
N LEU A 125 0.87 -4.43 18.04
CA LEU A 125 0.76 -5.66 18.79
C LEU A 125 2.12 -6.05 19.36
N GLU A 126 2.15 -6.60 20.58
CA GLU A 126 3.39 -7.07 21.22
C GLU A 126 4.17 -8.05 20.32
N THR A 127 3.48 -8.90 19.58
CA THR A 127 4.10 -9.81 18.61
C THR A 127 4.81 -9.08 17.49
N VAL A 128 4.17 -8.08 16.87
CA VAL A 128 4.77 -7.27 15.79
C VAL A 128 5.91 -6.43 16.35
N GLN A 129 5.75 -5.87 17.54
CA GLN A 129 6.80 -5.14 18.23
C GLN A 129 8.01 -6.03 18.54
N SER A 130 7.78 -7.27 18.97
CA SER A 130 8.87 -8.21 19.24
C SER A 130 9.69 -8.53 17.98
N TRP A 131 9.04 -8.57 16.81
CA TRP A 131 9.75 -8.74 15.54
C TRP A 131 10.56 -7.50 15.15
N THR A 132 10.04 -6.32 15.44
CA THR A 132 10.67 -5.05 15.06
C THR A 132 11.74 -4.59 16.04
N GLN A 133 11.69 -4.98 17.32
CA GLN A 133 12.62 -4.53 18.37
C GLN A 133 14.09 -4.80 18.04
N ASN A 134 14.39 -5.86 17.31
CA ASN A 134 15.75 -6.21 16.89
C ASN A 134 16.22 -5.50 15.60
N LEU A 135 15.33 -4.76 14.94
CA LEU A 135 15.59 -4.12 13.64
C LEU A 135 15.64 -2.60 13.72
N ILE A 136 15.18 -2.04 14.84
CA ILE A 136 15.11 -0.60 15.00
C ILE A 136 16.53 -0.04 15.14
N THR A 137 17.13 0.21 14.01
CA THR A 137 18.09 1.28 13.90
C THR A 137 17.25 2.56 13.96
N LEU A 138 17.57 3.49 14.81
CA LEU A 138 16.89 4.77 15.15
C LEU A 138 16.44 5.66 13.96
N LYS A 139 16.05 5.06 12.83
CA LYS A 139 15.59 5.78 11.65
C LYS A 139 14.09 5.99 11.74
N GLU A 140 13.65 7.13 11.36
CA GLU A 140 12.25 7.45 11.17
C GLU A 140 11.77 6.85 9.84
N PHE A 141 10.47 6.50 9.75
CA PHE A 141 9.89 5.87 8.56
C PHE A 141 10.57 4.54 8.17
N GLU A 142 10.62 3.61 9.10
CA GLU A 142 11.15 2.26 8.86
C GLU A 142 10.08 1.17 8.82
N TYR A 143 8.89 1.45 9.32
CA TYR A 143 7.80 0.48 9.33
C TYR A 143 7.13 0.44 7.95
N ILE A 144 6.93 -0.76 7.44
CA ILE A 144 6.27 -0.97 6.15
C ILE A 144 4.80 -0.55 6.25
N ASN A 145 4.35 0.19 5.25
CA ASN A 145 2.94 0.52 5.04
C ASN A 145 2.45 -0.11 3.73
N SER A 146 1.46 -1.00 3.81
CA SER A 146 0.93 -1.78 2.69
C SER A 146 -0.01 -0.99 1.77
N GLY A 147 -0.36 0.24 2.15
CA GLY A 147 -1.34 1.06 1.43
C GLY A 147 -0.83 1.71 0.16
N CYS A 148 0.50 1.73 -0.09
CA CYS A 148 1.06 2.28 -1.32
C CYS A 148 2.29 1.48 -1.77
N ILE A 149 2.25 0.99 -3.02
CA ILE A 149 3.33 0.18 -3.62
C ILE A 149 3.52 0.56 -5.09
N LEU A 150 4.78 0.71 -5.51
CA LEU A 150 5.21 0.77 -6.91
C LEU A 150 6.00 -0.48 -7.23
N SER A 151 5.73 -1.12 -8.36
CA SER A 151 6.46 -2.34 -8.72
C SER A 151 6.40 -2.66 -10.22
N LYS A 152 7.38 -3.45 -10.68
CA LYS A 152 7.15 -4.30 -11.85
C LYS A 152 6.04 -5.29 -11.54
N THR A 153 5.14 -5.50 -12.48
CA THR A 153 3.92 -6.29 -12.27
C THR A 153 4.21 -7.74 -11.87
N ASN A 154 5.17 -8.38 -12.52
CA ASN A 154 5.57 -9.75 -12.20
C ASN A 154 6.22 -9.88 -10.81
N ILE A 155 6.93 -8.85 -10.35
CA ILE A 155 7.56 -8.80 -9.02
C ILE A 155 6.48 -8.67 -7.94
N PHE A 156 5.52 -7.75 -8.12
CA PHE A 156 4.42 -7.62 -7.18
C PHE A 156 3.60 -8.92 -7.07
N TYR A 157 3.27 -9.54 -8.20
CA TYR A 157 2.58 -10.82 -8.23
C TYR A 157 3.37 -11.91 -7.48
N LYS A 158 4.70 -11.96 -7.65
CA LYS A 158 5.57 -12.88 -6.92
C LYS A 158 5.52 -12.66 -5.41
N TYR A 159 5.53 -11.39 -4.95
CA TYR A 159 5.40 -11.07 -3.53
C TYR A 159 4.02 -11.49 -2.99
N LEU A 160 2.93 -11.18 -3.69
CA LEU A 160 1.59 -11.59 -3.25
C LEU A 160 1.46 -13.11 -3.12
N ASN A 161 2.09 -13.91 -3.98
CA ASN A 161 2.15 -15.36 -3.80
C ASN A 161 2.90 -15.75 -2.52
N LYS A 162 4.08 -15.18 -2.27
CA LYS A 162 4.85 -15.43 -1.05
C LYS A 162 4.05 -15.08 0.21
N LEU A 163 3.33 -13.95 0.21
CA LEU A 163 2.50 -13.53 1.33
C LEU A 163 1.28 -14.44 1.53
N ALA A 164 0.65 -14.87 0.44
CA ALA A 164 -0.46 -15.84 0.51
C ALA A 164 0.02 -17.18 1.09
N ASP A 165 1.17 -17.69 0.62
CA ASP A 165 1.78 -18.92 1.15
C ASP A 165 2.14 -18.76 2.64
N LEU A 166 2.65 -17.59 3.02
CA LEU A 166 2.94 -17.27 4.42
C LEU A 166 1.68 -17.32 5.29
N CYS A 167 0.58 -16.71 4.84
CA CYS A 167 -0.69 -16.72 5.56
C CYS A 167 -1.27 -18.13 5.72
N LEU A 168 -1.06 -19.02 4.73
CA LEU A 168 -1.62 -20.37 4.73
C LEU A 168 -0.77 -21.40 5.50
N ASN A 169 0.56 -21.20 5.51
CA ASN A 169 1.50 -22.23 5.96
C ASN A 169 2.20 -21.89 7.29
N THR A 170 1.83 -20.77 7.95
CA THR A 170 2.36 -20.45 9.27
C THR A 170 1.26 -20.42 10.33
N ASN A 171 1.65 -20.63 11.60
CA ASN A 171 0.77 -20.48 12.75
C ASN A 171 0.78 -19.04 13.30
N ILE A 172 1.25 -18.06 12.51
CA ILE A 172 1.31 -16.68 12.94
C ILE A 172 -0.06 -16.05 12.75
N ASP A 173 -0.60 -15.50 13.82
CA ASP A 173 -1.85 -14.74 13.78
C ASP A 173 -1.58 -13.31 13.33
N PHE A 174 -1.62 -13.08 12.01
CA PHE A 174 -1.51 -11.74 11.46
C PHE A 174 -2.79 -10.96 11.71
N TRP A 175 -2.65 -9.74 12.26
CA TRP A 175 -3.79 -8.86 12.52
C TRP A 175 -4.46 -8.36 11.23
N ASP A 176 -3.66 -7.91 10.26
CA ASP A 176 -4.09 -7.39 8.96
C ASP A 176 -3.02 -7.64 7.88
N ASP A 177 -3.27 -7.14 6.68
CA ASP A 177 -2.35 -7.25 5.54
C ASP A 177 -1.00 -6.55 5.80
N GLN A 178 -0.99 -5.42 6.49
CA GLN A 178 0.25 -4.71 6.81
C GLN A 178 1.13 -5.53 7.76
N GLY A 179 0.54 -6.23 8.72
CA GLY A 179 1.26 -7.18 9.58
C GLY A 179 1.95 -8.28 8.79
N VAL A 180 1.31 -8.81 7.74
CA VAL A 180 1.92 -9.83 6.85
C VAL A 180 3.12 -9.25 6.09
N TRP A 181 2.98 -8.06 5.49
CA TRP A 181 4.07 -7.37 4.80
C TRP A 181 5.23 -7.05 5.75
N GLN A 182 4.92 -6.58 6.97
CA GLN A 182 5.92 -6.25 7.98
C GLN A 182 6.71 -7.49 8.39
N TYR A 183 6.03 -8.61 8.66
CA TYR A 183 6.70 -9.87 8.99
C TYR A 183 7.59 -10.35 7.84
N HIS A 184 7.09 -10.31 6.60
CA HIS A 184 7.88 -10.69 5.44
C HIS A 184 9.15 -9.86 5.32
N HIS A 185 9.04 -8.53 5.47
CA HIS A 185 10.17 -7.60 5.42
C HIS A 185 11.24 -7.90 6.46
N ILE A 186 10.82 -8.27 7.66
CA ILE A 186 11.69 -8.45 8.81
C ILE A 186 12.31 -9.85 8.86
N ALA A 187 11.48 -10.86 8.67
CA ALA A 187 11.85 -12.25 8.98
C ALA A 187 12.24 -13.08 7.75
N ILE A 188 11.87 -12.66 6.55
CA ILE A 188 12.04 -13.45 5.33
C ILE A 188 12.96 -12.77 4.33
N GLU A 189 12.58 -11.56 3.86
CA GLU A 189 13.31 -10.86 2.81
C GLU A 189 13.12 -9.35 2.96
N LYS A 190 14.23 -8.62 3.12
CA LYS A 190 14.17 -7.16 3.22
C LYS A 190 13.66 -6.56 1.93
N LEU A 191 12.50 -5.87 2.01
CA LEU A 191 11.90 -5.16 0.90
C LEU A 191 12.57 -3.81 0.68
N GLU A 192 12.58 -3.33 -0.57
CA GLU A 192 12.97 -1.95 -0.84
C GLU A 192 11.84 -1.01 -0.42
N ALA A 193 12.16 -0.09 0.48
CA ALA A 193 11.21 0.75 1.18
C ALA A 193 11.53 2.24 0.99
N ASP A 194 10.49 3.08 0.85
CA ASP A 194 10.63 4.53 0.63
C ASP A 194 10.84 5.29 1.95
N THR A 195 11.97 5.07 2.60
CA THR A 195 12.31 5.65 3.91
C THR A 195 12.56 7.17 3.89
N LEU A 196 12.73 7.76 2.72
CA LEU A 196 12.92 9.20 2.54
C LEU A 196 11.67 9.91 2.04
N CYS A 197 10.55 9.21 1.93
CA CYS A 197 9.30 9.74 1.43
C CYS A 197 9.43 10.45 0.07
N GLU A 198 10.19 9.86 -0.85
CA GLU A 198 10.38 10.39 -2.19
C GLU A 198 9.16 10.20 -3.11
N TYR A 199 8.42 9.12 -2.88
CA TYR A 199 7.22 8.74 -3.63
C TYR A 199 5.97 8.81 -2.78
N PHE A 200 6.05 8.34 -1.53
CA PHE A 200 4.93 8.18 -0.62
C PHE A 200 5.16 8.94 0.68
N PHE A 201 4.12 9.53 1.21
CA PHE A 201 4.15 10.14 2.54
C PHE A 201 2.95 9.68 3.36
N CYS A 202 3.20 8.70 4.25
CA CYS A 202 2.21 8.22 5.20
C CYS A 202 2.15 9.14 6.42
N THR A 203 0.95 9.59 6.78
CA THR A 203 0.76 10.66 7.76
C THR A 203 0.31 10.17 9.14
N ALA A 204 0.23 8.85 9.35
CA ALA A 204 -0.20 8.28 10.61
C ALA A 204 0.62 8.80 11.79
N LEU A 205 -0.06 9.42 12.74
CA LEU A 205 0.52 9.96 13.98
C LEU A 205 1.71 10.91 13.78
N LEU A 206 1.80 11.57 12.62
CA LEU A 206 2.79 12.60 12.39
C LEU A 206 2.35 13.93 13.01
N ASP A 207 3.32 14.67 13.50
CA ASP A 207 3.15 16.06 13.86
C ASP A 207 3.65 16.99 12.72
N HIS A 208 3.42 18.28 12.86
CA HIS A 208 3.74 19.30 11.86
C HIS A 208 5.25 19.53 11.63
N HIS A 209 6.14 18.91 12.41
CA HIS A 209 7.59 19.00 12.20
C HIS A 209 8.07 18.12 11.04
N PHE A 210 7.24 17.17 10.59
CA PHE A 210 7.62 16.26 9.53
C PHE A 210 7.39 16.80 8.13
N TYR A 211 6.68 17.92 7.99
CA TYR A 211 6.37 18.50 6.70
C TYR A 211 6.14 20.01 6.74
N SER A 212 6.30 20.66 5.61
CA SER A 212 5.82 22.01 5.32
C SER A 212 4.97 22.02 4.05
N ILE A 213 4.20 23.07 3.84
CA ILE A 213 3.48 23.29 2.57
C ILE A 213 4.16 24.44 1.85
N GLU A 214 4.76 24.15 0.72
CA GLU A 214 5.46 25.12 -0.14
C GLU A 214 4.85 25.06 -1.55
N ASN A 215 4.38 26.19 -2.08
CA ASN A 215 3.78 26.29 -3.42
C ASN A 215 2.66 25.25 -3.68
N ASN A 216 1.78 25.05 -2.70
CA ASN A 216 0.71 24.02 -2.73
C ASN A 216 1.21 22.59 -2.85
N GLN A 217 2.45 22.32 -2.48
CA GLN A 217 3.02 20.97 -2.41
C GLN A 217 3.49 20.68 -0.99
N ILE A 218 3.38 19.41 -0.60
CA ILE A 218 3.95 18.95 0.65
C ILE A 218 5.44 18.70 0.45
N LYS A 219 6.24 19.38 1.27
CA LYS A 219 7.68 19.12 1.40
C LYS A 219 7.93 18.43 2.71
N THR A 220 8.54 17.26 2.67
CA THR A 220 8.88 16.50 3.85
C THR A 220 10.14 17.04 4.54
N LYS A 221 10.36 16.69 5.79
CA LYS A 221 11.60 17.02 6.52
C LYS A 221 12.87 16.47 5.85
N PHE A 222 12.75 15.47 4.98
CA PHE A 222 13.86 14.93 4.19
C PHE A 222 14.15 15.77 2.92
N ASN A 223 13.47 16.92 2.78
CA ASN A 223 13.58 17.80 1.60
C ASN A 223 13.07 17.13 0.32
N THR A 224 12.10 16.23 0.41
CA THR A 224 11.45 15.54 -0.69
C THR A 224 10.04 16.07 -0.91
N TYR A 225 9.51 15.89 -2.14
CA TYR A 225 8.16 16.24 -2.54
C TYR A 225 7.46 14.96 -2.98
N PRO A 226 6.67 14.28 -2.12
CA PRO A 226 6.05 13.02 -2.43
C PRO A 226 5.00 13.14 -3.54
N TYR A 227 4.78 12.06 -4.26
CA TYR A 227 3.74 11.97 -5.29
C TYR A 227 2.39 11.55 -4.72
N ILE A 228 2.40 10.73 -3.69
CA ILE A 228 1.20 10.21 -3.05
C ILE A 228 1.23 10.56 -1.56
N ILE A 229 0.10 11.04 -1.07
CA ILE A 229 -0.17 11.22 0.36
C ILE A 229 -1.12 10.11 0.79
N HIS A 230 -0.73 9.37 1.82
CA HIS A 230 -1.54 8.34 2.45
C HIS A 230 -1.89 8.81 3.87
N ASP A 231 -3.11 9.29 4.04
CA ASP A 231 -3.61 9.90 5.28
C ASP A 231 -4.30 8.85 6.16
N ASN A 232 -3.55 7.80 6.49
CA ASN A 232 -3.96 6.50 6.99
C ASN A 232 -4.31 6.45 8.49
N SER A 233 -4.89 7.49 9.06
CA SER A 233 -5.36 7.41 10.44
C SER A 233 -6.57 8.29 10.73
N SER A 234 -7.35 7.88 11.75
CA SER A 234 -8.39 8.72 12.34
C SER A 234 -7.86 10.00 13.02
N PHE A 235 -6.54 10.09 13.19
CA PHE A 235 -5.80 11.26 13.66
C PHE A 235 -5.12 12.01 12.53
N SER A 236 -5.68 11.88 11.33
CA SER A 236 -5.12 12.45 10.11
C SER A 236 -4.97 13.96 10.23
N LEU A 237 -3.89 14.46 9.65
CA LEU A 237 -3.63 15.90 9.58
C LEU A 237 -4.55 16.60 8.58
N ASN A 238 -5.50 15.88 7.98
CA ASN A 238 -6.35 16.34 6.89
C ASN A 238 -5.53 17.00 5.74
N LEU A 239 -4.32 16.50 5.53
CA LEU A 239 -3.41 17.03 4.50
C LEU A 239 -4.00 16.90 3.11
N ILE A 240 -4.77 15.83 2.90
CA ILE A 240 -5.50 15.58 1.65
C ILE A 240 -6.39 16.77 1.25
N ASN A 241 -6.93 17.50 2.21
CA ASN A 241 -7.80 18.64 1.95
C ASN A 241 -7.06 19.98 1.83
N LYS A 242 -5.74 20.00 2.09
CA LYS A 242 -4.93 21.22 2.08
C LYS A 242 -4.11 21.40 0.79
N ILE A 243 -4.12 20.41 -0.14
CA ILE A 243 -3.36 20.41 -1.40
C ILE A 243 -4.23 20.25 -2.65
#